data_8bd4d4a769fd70f37f1056ed80ef2b74
#
_entry.id   8bd4d4a769fd70f37f1056ed80ef2b74
#
_cell.length_a   1.000
_cell.length_b   1.000
_cell.length_c   1.000
_cell.angle_alpha   90.00
_cell.angle_beta   90.00
_cell.angle_gamma   90.00
#
_symmetry.space_group_name_H-M   'P 1'
#
loop_
_entity.id
_entity.type
_entity.pdbx_description
1 polymer ?
#
loop_
_entity_poly.entity_id
_entity_poly.type
_entity_poly.pdbx_seq_one_letter_code
_entity_poly.pdbx_strand_id
1 'polypeptide(L)'
;MTCSPALAAGAALIEAAAAGRVDEVARLIKTGAPLDAQDAQGRSALLRAVAGDHVSVAKTLLDAGASPNTQAANRDTPWLLAGALGRAEIIAAMLPRRPDLSIRNRYGGNALIPACERAHVEAVKLLLTSGIDLDHVNDLGWTCLLEIVILGDGGARHQQVARLVLDAGANPSLADKDGVTPLAHARQRGQQAIARLIEQAGGR
;
A
#
# COMPACT_ATOMS: atom_id res chain seq x y z
N MET A 1 -5.65 -15.68 35.69
CA MET A 1 -4.80 -15.99 34.54
C MET A 1 -3.77 -14.85 34.39
N THR A 2 -2.52 -15.08 34.75
CA THR A 2 -1.44 -14.10 34.60
C THR A 2 -1.05 -14.02 33.12
N CYS A 3 -1.24 -12.86 32.52
CA CYS A 3 -0.75 -12.61 31.15
C CYS A 3 0.77 -12.82 31.11
N SER A 4 1.28 -13.55 30.12
CA SER A 4 2.72 -13.74 29.97
C SER A 4 3.39 -12.36 29.83
N PRO A 5 4.55 -12.11 30.51
CA PRO A 5 5.27 -10.83 30.37
C PRO A 5 5.55 -10.41 28.93
N ALA A 6 5.83 -11.37 28.05
CA ALA A 6 6.05 -11.11 26.62
C ALA A 6 4.77 -10.64 25.90
N LEU A 7 3.61 -11.21 26.24
CA LEU A 7 2.32 -10.78 25.70
C LEU A 7 1.98 -9.35 26.15
N ALA A 8 2.22 -9.04 27.43
CA ALA A 8 2.01 -7.70 27.96
C ALA A 8 2.92 -6.66 27.28
N ALA A 9 4.21 -7.00 27.06
CA ALA A 9 5.17 -6.13 26.38
C ALA A 9 4.80 -5.91 24.90
N GLY A 10 4.32 -6.96 24.20
CA GLY A 10 3.84 -6.84 22.83
C GLY A 10 2.62 -5.93 22.72
N ALA A 11 1.64 -6.08 23.62
CA ALA A 11 0.47 -5.21 23.65
C ALA A 11 0.84 -3.74 23.90
N ALA A 12 1.75 -3.50 24.87
CA ALA A 12 2.25 -2.15 25.16
C ALA A 12 2.95 -1.53 23.93
N LEU A 13 3.74 -2.33 23.19
CA LEU A 13 4.41 -1.87 21.96
C LEU A 13 3.39 -1.46 20.89
N ILE A 14 2.33 -2.24 20.69
CA ILE A 14 1.26 -1.94 19.74
C ILE A 14 0.54 -0.64 20.12
N GLU A 15 0.22 -0.45 21.40
CA GLU A 15 -0.43 0.76 21.90
C GLU A 15 0.47 1.99 21.77
N ALA A 16 1.73 1.89 22.14
CA ALA A 16 2.71 2.96 22.00
C ALA A 16 2.88 3.36 20.52
N ALA A 17 2.95 2.39 19.62
CA ALA A 17 3.05 2.61 18.18
C ALA A 17 1.77 3.27 17.61
N ALA A 18 0.59 2.84 18.05
CA ALA A 18 -0.68 3.42 17.64
C ALA A 18 -0.85 4.88 18.09
N ALA A 19 -0.23 5.25 19.20
CA ALA A 19 -0.27 6.60 19.76
C ALA A 19 0.90 7.48 19.30
N GLY A 20 1.81 6.97 18.46
CA GLY A 20 2.96 7.74 17.96
C GLY A 20 4.05 8.04 19.00
N ARG A 21 4.08 7.29 20.12
CA ARG A 21 5.01 7.53 21.24
C ARG A 21 6.40 6.93 20.97
N VAL A 22 7.22 7.61 20.18
CA VAL A 22 8.50 7.09 19.68
C VAL A 22 9.48 6.69 20.80
N ASP A 23 9.59 7.49 21.85
CA ASP A 23 10.52 7.19 22.97
C ASP A 23 10.09 5.95 23.75
N GLU A 24 8.79 5.77 23.94
CA GLU A 24 8.24 4.57 24.58
C GLU A 24 8.44 3.34 23.71
N VAL A 25 8.22 3.45 22.40
CA VAL A 25 8.53 2.38 21.44
C VAL A 25 10.00 1.99 21.53
N ALA A 26 10.92 2.95 21.48
CA ALA A 26 12.35 2.68 21.58
C ALA A 26 12.73 1.99 22.91
N ARG A 27 12.12 2.43 24.03
CA ARG A 27 12.32 1.80 25.35
C ARG A 27 11.82 0.36 25.38
N LEU A 28 10.62 0.10 24.85
CA LEU A 28 10.03 -1.24 24.82
C LEU A 28 10.84 -2.19 23.94
N ILE A 29 11.35 -1.72 22.81
CA ILE A 29 12.26 -2.49 21.94
C ILE A 29 13.53 -2.89 22.72
N LYS A 30 14.15 -1.94 23.43
CA LYS A 30 15.35 -2.21 24.25
C LYS A 30 15.11 -3.24 25.36
N THR A 31 13.89 -3.32 25.88
CA THR A 31 13.50 -4.33 26.89
C THR A 31 13.04 -5.66 26.31
N GLY A 32 13.18 -5.86 24.99
CA GLY A 32 12.90 -7.13 24.31
C GLY A 32 11.42 -7.37 24.00
N ALA A 33 10.62 -6.29 23.85
CA ALA A 33 9.24 -6.45 23.40
C ALA A 33 9.20 -7.13 22.01
N PRO A 34 8.34 -8.14 21.79
CA PRO A 34 8.25 -8.84 20.51
C PRO A 34 7.70 -7.88 19.44
N LEU A 35 8.51 -7.62 18.41
CA LEU A 35 8.25 -6.59 17.37
C LEU A 35 7.00 -6.90 16.55
N ASP A 36 6.78 -8.18 16.22
CA ASP A 36 5.70 -8.65 15.37
C ASP A 36 4.55 -9.29 16.17
N ALA A 37 4.46 -8.98 17.48
CA ALA A 37 3.28 -9.33 18.27
C ALA A 37 2.03 -8.71 17.62
N GLN A 38 0.93 -9.46 17.71
CA GLN A 38 -0.35 -9.06 17.13
C GLN A 38 -1.41 -8.88 18.21
N ASP A 39 -2.27 -7.87 18.04
CA ASP A 39 -3.47 -7.68 18.86
C ASP A 39 -4.59 -8.66 18.44
N ALA A 40 -5.75 -8.56 19.09
CA ALA A 40 -6.91 -9.43 18.82
C ALA A 40 -7.43 -9.31 17.35
N GLN A 41 -7.07 -8.26 16.64
CA GLN A 41 -7.37 -8.07 15.22
C GLN A 41 -6.21 -8.47 14.30
N GLY A 42 -5.15 -9.07 14.85
CA GLY A 42 -3.95 -9.48 14.11
C GLY A 42 -3.05 -8.30 13.73
N ARG A 43 -3.23 -7.11 14.30
CA ARG A 43 -2.48 -5.90 13.92
C ARG A 43 -1.17 -5.83 14.69
N SER A 44 -0.05 -5.66 13.98
CA SER A 44 1.27 -5.43 14.57
C SER A 44 1.49 -3.96 14.94
N ALA A 45 2.54 -3.69 15.73
CA ALA A 45 2.95 -2.33 16.07
C ALA A 45 3.26 -1.51 14.81
N LEU A 46 3.96 -2.10 13.81
CA LEU A 46 4.26 -1.43 12.55
C LEU A 46 2.99 -1.10 11.76
N LEU A 47 2.02 -2.03 11.70
CA LEU A 47 0.73 -1.77 11.03
C LEU A 47 -0.02 -0.60 11.69
N ARG A 48 0.02 -0.51 13.02
CA ARG A 48 -0.60 0.59 13.78
C ARG A 48 0.09 1.93 13.53
N ALA A 49 1.44 1.93 13.45
CA ALA A 49 2.20 3.12 13.10
C ALA A 49 1.88 3.63 11.68
N VAL A 50 1.75 2.71 10.71
CA VAL A 50 1.32 3.03 9.33
C VAL A 50 -0.07 3.65 9.30
N ALA A 51 -1.02 3.07 10.03
CA ALA A 51 -2.40 3.57 10.10
C ALA A 51 -2.46 5.02 10.65
N GLY A 52 -1.66 5.31 11.68
CA GLY A 52 -1.58 6.64 12.30
C GLY A 52 -0.65 7.64 11.59
N ASP A 53 0.02 7.25 10.51
CA ASP A 53 1.08 8.04 9.85
C ASP A 53 2.24 8.42 10.77
N HIS A 54 2.57 7.57 11.73
CA HIS A 54 3.64 7.81 12.70
C HIS A 54 5.00 7.44 12.11
N VAL A 55 5.52 8.28 11.23
CA VAL A 55 6.75 8.03 10.43
C VAL A 55 7.95 7.67 11.32
N SER A 56 8.21 8.43 12.38
CA SER A 56 9.34 8.18 13.29
C SER A 56 9.21 6.83 14.01
N VAL A 57 8.00 6.47 14.44
CA VAL A 57 7.72 5.18 15.06
C VAL A 57 7.93 4.03 14.05
N ALA A 58 7.40 4.19 12.83
CA ALA A 58 7.58 3.19 11.79
C ALA A 58 9.06 2.96 11.46
N LYS A 59 9.86 4.02 11.33
CA LYS A 59 11.31 3.93 11.12
C LYS A 59 11.99 3.20 12.29
N THR A 60 11.69 3.57 13.54
CA THR A 60 12.26 2.93 14.74
C THR A 60 11.95 1.43 14.77
N LEU A 61 10.71 1.03 14.47
CA LEU A 61 10.30 -0.37 14.40
C LEU A 61 11.02 -1.12 13.27
N LEU A 62 11.09 -0.55 12.08
CA LEU A 62 11.79 -1.12 10.92
C LEU A 62 13.28 -1.28 11.18
N ASP A 63 13.94 -0.30 11.82
CA ASP A 63 15.35 -0.35 12.17
C ASP A 63 15.64 -1.46 13.19
N ALA A 64 14.70 -1.73 14.07
CA ALA A 64 14.74 -2.85 15.01
C ALA A 64 14.45 -4.21 14.36
N GLY A 65 13.96 -4.26 13.12
CA GLY A 65 13.68 -5.49 12.38
C GLY A 65 12.21 -5.91 12.34
N ALA A 66 11.27 -5.02 12.66
CA ALA A 66 9.84 -5.30 12.51
C ALA A 66 9.48 -5.64 11.05
N SER A 67 8.63 -6.64 10.86
CA SER A 67 8.26 -7.16 9.55
C SER A 67 7.24 -6.26 8.85
N PRO A 68 7.48 -5.85 7.57
CA PRO A 68 6.48 -5.18 6.75
C PRO A 68 5.37 -6.13 6.26
N ASN A 69 5.48 -7.43 6.52
CA ASN A 69 4.67 -8.50 5.95
C ASN A 69 3.67 -9.13 6.94
N THR A 70 3.71 -8.75 8.22
CA THR A 70 2.80 -9.28 9.23
C THR A 70 1.35 -8.93 8.87
N GLN A 71 0.57 -9.95 8.52
CA GLN A 71 -0.79 -9.77 8.00
C GLN A 71 -1.82 -9.79 9.13
N ALA A 72 -2.68 -8.79 9.16
CA ALA A 72 -3.80 -8.67 10.08
C ALA A 72 -5.01 -9.50 9.63
N ALA A 73 -6.01 -9.65 10.50
CA ALA A 73 -7.23 -10.41 10.23
C ALA A 73 -8.01 -9.88 9.00
N ASN A 74 -7.92 -8.59 8.70
CA ASN A 74 -8.51 -7.98 7.51
C ASN A 74 -7.63 -8.10 6.25
N ARG A 75 -6.57 -8.92 6.32
CA ARG A 75 -5.57 -9.15 5.26
C ARG A 75 -4.70 -7.95 4.89
N ASP A 76 -4.72 -6.86 5.64
CA ASP A 76 -3.75 -5.78 5.47
C ASP A 76 -2.39 -6.17 6.08
N THR A 77 -1.31 -5.77 5.42
CA THR A 77 0.05 -5.74 5.98
C THR A 77 0.49 -4.28 6.11
N PRO A 78 1.56 -3.96 6.87
CA PRO A 78 2.13 -2.61 6.85
C PRO A 78 2.40 -2.10 5.43
N TRP A 79 2.94 -2.93 4.54
CA TRP A 79 3.21 -2.58 3.15
C TRP A 79 1.94 -2.27 2.35
N LEU A 80 0.94 -3.16 2.39
CA LEU A 80 -0.33 -2.98 1.68
C LEU A 80 -1.08 -1.74 2.16
N LEU A 81 -1.13 -1.54 3.48
CA LEU A 81 -1.82 -0.39 4.07
C LEU A 81 -1.11 0.93 3.74
N ALA A 82 0.24 0.95 3.72
CA ALA A 82 0.99 2.14 3.36
C ALA A 82 0.71 2.58 1.92
N GLY A 83 0.60 1.65 0.98
CA GLY A 83 0.14 1.93 -0.39
C GLY A 83 -1.27 2.52 -0.41
N ALA A 84 -2.21 1.85 0.27
CA ALA A 84 -3.61 2.26 0.32
C ALA A 84 -3.83 3.65 0.96
N LEU A 85 -3.00 4.04 1.92
CA LEU A 85 -3.09 5.34 2.60
C LEU A 85 -2.11 6.39 2.05
N GLY A 86 -1.29 6.05 1.06
CA GLY A 86 -0.35 6.97 0.45
C GLY A 86 0.81 7.40 1.37
N ARG A 87 1.25 6.53 2.30
CA ARG A 87 2.28 6.80 3.30
C ARG A 87 3.69 6.77 2.70
N ALA A 88 4.01 7.73 1.85
CA ALA A 88 5.22 7.73 1.03
C ALA A 88 6.51 7.56 1.85
N GLU A 89 6.68 8.32 2.95
CA GLU A 89 7.88 8.22 3.78
C GLU A 89 8.03 6.84 4.45
N ILE A 90 6.91 6.23 4.84
CA ILE A 90 6.92 4.89 5.45
C ILE A 90 7.19 3.83 4.36
N ILE A 91 6.64 3.98 3.15
CA ILE A 91 6.97 3.13 2.00
C ILE A 91 8.48 3.18 1.73
N ALA A 92 9.06 4.38 1.67
CA ALA A 92 10.49 4.56 1.46
C ALA A 92 11.34 3.84 2.54
N ALA A 93 10.90 3.88 3.81
CA ALA A 93 11.56 3.18 4.91
C ALA A 93 11.41 1.66 4.83
N MET A 94 10.32 1.14 4.23
CA MET A 94 10.08 -0.29 4.06
C MET A 94 10.82 -0.89 2.85
N LEU A 95 11.10 -0.14 1.79
CA LEU A 95 11.73 -0.64 0.56
C LEU A 95 13.04 -1.41 0.83
N PRO A 96 13.99 -0.93 1.68
CA PRO A 96 15.21 -1.66 1.98
C PRO A 96 14.98 -2.99 2.71
N ARG A 97 13.81 -3.17 3.33
CA ARG A 97 13.42 -4.39 4.05
C ARG A 97 12.81 -5.46 3.16
N ARG A 98 12.74 -5.21 1.84
CA ARG A 98 12.24 -6.14 0.81
C ARG A 98 10.88 -6.72 1.17
N PRO A 99 9.81 -5.90 1.20
CA PRO A 99 8.46 -6.39 1.48
C PRO A 99 8.09 -7.50 0.47
N ASP A 100 7.31 -8.47 0.95
CA ASP A 100 6.80 -9.54 0.11
C ASP A 100 5.69 -9.00 -0.81
N LEU A 101 6.02 -8.86 -2.09
CA LEU A 101 5.13 -8.33 -3.10
C LEU A 101 4.06 -9.34 -3.55
N SER A 102 4.11 -10.59 -3.08
CA SER A 102 3.12 -11.62 -3.39
C SER A 102 1.89 -11.59 -2.48
N ILE A 103 1.98 -10.94 -1.31
CA ILE A 103 0.87 -10.84 -0.37
C ILE A 103 -0.22 -9.92 -0.94
N ARG A 104 -1.48 -10.31 -0.76
CA ARG A 104 -2.66 -9.61 -1.28
C ARG A 104 -3.57 -9.15 -0.16
N ASN A 105 -4.22 -8.00 -0.37
CA ASN A 105 -5.26 -7.50 0.53
C ASN A 105 -6.56 -8.32 0.39
N ARG A 106 -7.61 -7.91 1.12
CA ARG A 106 -8.92 -8.60 1.10
C ARG A 106 -9.66 -8.56 -0.24
N TYR A 107 -9.20 -7.74 -1.17
CA TYR A 107 -9.75 -7.62 -2.53
C TYR A 107 -8.83 -8.27 -3.58
N GLY A 108 -7.87 -9.08 -3.16
CA GLY A 108 -6.90 -9.68 -4.06
C GLY A 108 -5.87 -8.70 -4.64
N GLY A 109 -5.89 -7.43 -4.25
CA GLY A 109 -5.01 -6.38 -4.77
C GLY A 109 -3.65 -6.32 -4.09
N ASN A 110 -2.64 -5.86 -4.84
CA ASN A 110 -1.33 -5.46 -4.31
C ASN A 110 -1.36 -4.02 -3.75
N ALA A 111 -0.22 -3.50 -3.26
CA ALA A 111 -0.15 -2.16 -2.69
C ALA A 111 -0.37 -1.02 -3.71
N LEU A 112 -0.11 -1.28 -5.01
CA LEU A 112 -0.19 -0.26 -6.07
C LEU A 112 -1.65 0.07 -6.42
N ILE A 113 -2.52 -0.92 -6.49
CA ILE A 113 -3.92 -0.77 -6.92
C ILE A 113 -4.65 0.32 -6.13
N PRO A 114 -4.76 0.25 -4.77
CA PRO A 114 -5.45 1.30 -4.02
C PRO A 114 -4.70 2.64 -3.99
N ALA A 115 -3.38 2.64 -4.19
CA ALA A 115 -2.61 3.87 -4.36
C ALA A 115 -2.98 4.59 -5.67
N CYS A 116 -3.26 3.84 -6.72
CA CYS A 116 -3.73 4.32 -8.02
C CYS A 116 -5.14 4.88 -7.94
N GLU A 117 -6.08 4.13 -7.33
CA GLU A 117 -7.45 4.54 -7.07
C GLU A 117 -7.54 5.94 -6.45
N ARG A 118 -6.70 6.20 -5.44
CA ARG A 118 -6.71 7.44 -4.66
C ARG A 118 -5.73 8.50 -5.15
N ALA A 119 -5.07 8.24 -6.26
CA ALA A 119 -4.06 9.10 -6.85
C ALA A 119 -2.99 9.57 -5.84
N HIS A 120 -2.43 8.63 -5.08
CA HIS A 120 -1.33 8.86 -4.14
C HIS A 120 0.01 8.96 -4.89
N VAL A 121 0.24 10.06 -5.59
CA VAL A 121 1.35 10.25 -6.55
C VAL A 121 2.71 9.84 -5.99
N GLU A 122 3.09 10.34 -4.81
CA GLU A 122 4.42 10.06 -4.23
C GLU A 122 4.55 8.59 -3.78
N ALA A 123 3.47 8.00 -3.26
CA ALA A 123 3.45 6.59 -2.93
C ALA A 123 3.59 5.73 -4.20
N VAL A 124 2.86 6.06 -5.27
CA VAL A 124 2.96 5.36 -6.57
C VAL A 124 4.39 5.40 -7.11
N LYS A 125 5.05 6.58 -7.13
CA LYS A 125 6.46 6.69 -7.56
C LYS A 125 7.37 5.70 -6.82
N LEU A 126 7.22 5.58 -5.51
CA LEU A 126 8.03 4.69 -4.69
C LEU A 126 7.66 3.21 -4.92
N LEU A 127 6.38 2.89 -4.99
CA LEU A 127 5.91 1.53 -5.26
C LEU A 127 6.43 1.00 -6.61
N LEU A 128 6.50 1.85 -7.64
CA LEU A 128 7.04 1.49 -8.95
C LEU A 128 8.53 1.09 -8.89
N THR A 129 9.30 1.57 -7.90
CA THR A 129 10.70 1.16 -7.73
C THR A 129 10.90 -0.20 -7.06
N SER A 130 9.83 -0.79 -6.51
CA SER A 130 9.92 -2.06 -5.76
C SER A 130 9.96 -3.31 -6.63
N GLY A 131 9.68 -3.21 -7.93
CA GLY A 131 9.44 -4.35 -8.81
C GLY A 131 8.04 -4.95 -8.68
N ILE A 132 7.09 -4.17 -8.14
CA ILE A 132 5.69 -4.59 -8.01
C ILE A 132 5.08 -4.89 -9.39
N ASP A 133 4.23 -5.92 -9.46
CA ASP A 133 3.50 -6.27 -10.67
C ASP A 133 2.50 -5.15 -11.02
N LEU A 134 2.77 -4.47 -12.14
CA LEU A 134 1.98 -3.32 -12.64
C LEU A 134 0.63 -3.76 -13.20
N ASP A 135 0.61 -4.98 -13.75
CA ASP A 135 -0.54 -5.55 -14.47
C ASP A 135 -1.33 -6.52 -13.59
N HIS A 136 -1.03 -6.54 -12.27
CA HIS A 136 -1.76 -7.34 -11.32
C HIS A 136 -3.26 -7.01 -11.37
N VAL A 137 -4.08 -8.07 -11.48
CA VAL A 137 -5.55 -7.98 -11.52
C VAL A 137 -6.12 -8.38 -10.17
N ASN A 138 -6.95 -7.54 -9.58
CA ASN A 138 -7.63 -7.82 -8.31
C ASN A 138 -8.88 -8.70 -8.50
N ASP A 139 -9.58 -9.03 -7.41
CA ASP A 139 -10.78 -9.87 -7.43
C ASP A 139 -11.97 -9.23 -8.21
N LEU A 140 -11.94 -7.91 -8.42
CA LEU A 140 -12.90 -7.20 -9.26
C LEU A 140 -12.60 -7.35 -10.77
N GLY A 141 -11.39 -7.80 -11.11
CA GLY A 141 -10.91 -7.87 -12.49
C GLY A 141 -10.22 -6.60 -12.94
N TRP A 142 -9.72 -5.76 -12.01
CA TRP A 142 -9.15 -4.48 -12.32
C TRP A 142 -7.66 -4.41 -12.01
N THR A 143 -6.92 -3.81 -12.93
CA THR A 143 -5.52 -3.38 -12.74
C THR A 143 -5.47 -1.99 -12.10
N CYS A 144 -4.27 -1.54 -11.72
CA CYS A 144 -4.06 -0.14 -11.31
C CYS A 144 -4.60 0.86 -12.36
N LEU A 145 -4.35 0.63 -13.66
CA LEU A 145 -4.82 1.54 -14.71
C LEU A 145 -6.35 1.55 -14.83
N LEU A 146 -7.01 0.41 -14.66
CA LEU A 146 -8.48 0.33 -14.61
C LEU A 146 -9.05 1.06 -13.39
N GLU A 147 -8.43 0.91 -12.21
CA GLU A 147 -8.85 1.65 -11.00
C GLU A 147 -8.77 3.18 -11.20
N ILE A 148 -7.70 3.68 -11.86
CA ILE A 148 -7.56 5.10 -12.19
C ILE A 148 -8.73 5.59 -13.05
N VAL A 149 -9.13 4.84 -14.06
CA VAL A 149 -10.18 5.29 -14.98
C VAL A 149 -11.59 5.03 -14.48
N ILE A 150 -11.80 3.94 -13.72
CA ILE A 150 -13.13 3.54 -13.26
C ILE A 150 -13.53 4.30 -11.99
N LEU A 151 -12.62 4.46 -11.04
CA LEU A 151 -12.91 5.07 -9.74
C LEU A 151 -12.38 6.51 -9.62
N GLY A 152 -11.38 6.85 -10.43
CA GLY A 152 -10.78 8.18 -10.44
C GLY A 152 -11.69 9.25 -11.04
N ASP A 153 -11.43 10.50 -10.66
CA ASP A 153 -12.14 11.69 -11.15
C ASP A 153 -11.61 12.24 -12.49
N GLY A 154 -10.54 11.62 -13.04
CA GLY A 154 -9.84 12.10 -14.24
C GLY A 154 -9.07 13.41 -14.06
N GLY A 155 -8.97 13.94 -12.85
CA GLY A 155 -8.28 15.17 -12.51
C GLY A 155 -6.75 15.07 -12.61
N ALA A 156 -6.07 16.19 -12.35
CA ALA A 156 -4.61 16.30 -12.56
C ALA A 156 -3.80 15.22 -11.82
N ARG A 157 -4.21 14.81 -10.62
CA ARG A 157 -3.51 13.77 -9.85
C ARG A 157 -3.67 12.39 -10.50
N HIS A 158 -4.88 12.02 -10.95
CA HIS A 158 -5.12 10.77 -11.67
C HIS A 158 -4.40 10.74 -13.02
N GLN A 159 -4.36 11.89 -13.74
CA GLN A 159 -3.57 12.01 -14.97
C GLN A 159 -2.08 11.78 -14.71
N GLN A 160 -1.55 12.33 -13.62
CA GLN A 160 -0.15 12.13 -13.23
C GLN A 160 0.14 10.67 -12.87
N VAL A 161 -0.74 10.01 -12.12
CA VAL A 161 -0.59 8.59 -11.77
C VAL A 161 -0.71 7.72 -13.01
N ALA A 162 -1.68 7.99 -13.91
CA ALA A 162 -1.80 7.26 -15.17
C ALA A 162 -0.51 7.37 -16.00
N ARG A 163 0.06 8.57 -16.13
CA ARG A 163 1.35 8.76 -16.81
C ARG A 163 2.46 7.92 -16.16
N LEU A 164 2.61 7.98 -14.83
CA LEU A 164 3.65 7.25 -14.11
C LEU A 164 3.58 5.74 -14.33
N VAL A 165 2.40 5.14 -14.26
CA VAL A 165 2.25 3.69 -14.44
C VAL A 165 2.43 3.27 -15.90
N LEU A 166 1.97 4.08 -16.86
CA LEU A 166 2.20 3.84 -18.30
C LEU A 166 3.67 3.97 -18.67
N ASP A 167 4.35 5.01 -18.18
CA ASP A 167 5.81 5.22 -18.41
C ASP A 167 6.65 4.08 -17.75
N ALA A 168 6.14 3.48 -16.68
CA ALA A 168 6.75 2.31 -16.04
C ALA A 168 6.50 0.99 -16.80
N GLY A 169 5.67 0.99 -17.83
CA GLY A 169 5.42 -0.16 -18.70
C GLY A 169 4.16 -0.97 -18.38
N ALA A 170 3.20 -0.41 -17.63
CA ALA A 170 1.90 -1.06 -17.46
C ALA A 170 1.21 -1.27 -18.81
N ASN A 171 0.57 -2.43 -18.99
CA ASN A 171 -0.13 -2.76 -20.22
C ASN A 171 -1.40 -1.89 -20.38
N PRO A 172 -1.45 -0.99 -21.40
CA PRO A 172 -2.55 -0.04 -21.56
C PRO A 172 -3.85 -0.69 -22.08
N SER A 173 -3.81 -1.97 -22.44
CA SER A 173 -4.92 -2.68 -23.13
C SER A 173 -5.52 -3.83 -22.32
N LEU A 174 -5.08 -4.07 -21.08
CA LEU A 174 -5.69 -5.09 -20.22
C LEU A 174 -7.12 -4.70 -19.87
N ALA A 175 -8.06 -5.45 -20.45
CA ALA A 175 -9.48 -5.26 -20.22
C ALA A 175 -9.93 -5.83 -18.86
N ASP A 176 -11.04 -5.33 -18.37
CA ASP A 176 -11.74 -5.89 -17.21
C ASP A 176 -12.46 -7.22 -17.56
N LYS A 177 -13.21 -7.77 -16.59
CA LYS A 177 -13.96 -9.02 -16.76
C LYS A 177 -15.04 -8.98 -17.86
N ASP A 178 -15.51 -7.78 -18.20
CA ASP A 178 -16.52 -7.56 -19.24
C ASP A 178 -15.89 -7.29 -20.61
N GLY A 179 -14.55 -7.38 -20.70
CA GLY A 179 -13.80 -7.13 -21.92
C GLY A 179 -13.65 -5.65 -22.27
N VAL A 180 -13.94 -4.74 -21.33
CA VAL A 180 -13.83 -3.30 -21.55
C VAL A 180 -12.43 -2.82 -21.21
N THR A 181 -11.76 -2.19 -22.18
CA THR A 181 -10.38 -1.71 -22.01
C THR A 181 -10.32 -0.39 -21.21
N PRO A 182 -9.15 -0.05 -20.59
CA PRO A 182 -8.96 1.24 -19.94
C PRO A 182 -9.26 2.42 -20.84
N LEU A 183 -8.92 2.34 -22.13
CA LEU A 183 -9.23 3.39 -23.11
C LEU A 183 -10.74 3.55 -23.31
N ALA A 184 -11.47 2.45 -23.44
CA ALA A 184 -12.93 2.49 -23.60
C ALA A 184 -13.59 3.12 -22.36
N HIS A 185 -13.19 2.73 -21.17
CA HIS A 185 -13.66 3.34 -19.91
C HIS A 185 -13.35 4.83 -19.83
N ALA A 186 -12.12 5.24 -20.16
CA ALA A 186 -11.71 6.64 -20.12
C ALA A 186 -12.55 7.52 -21.09
N ARG A 187 -12.81 7.02 -22.30
CA ARG A 187 -13.67 7.69 -23.30
C ARG A 187 -15.12 7.78 -22.83
N GLN A 188 -15.68 6.70 -22.35
CA GLN A 188 -17.06 6.64 -21.84
C GLN A 188 -17.30 7.62 -20.69
N ARG A 189 -16.27 7.80 -19.83
CA ARG A 189 -16.32 8.71 -18.68
C ARG A 189 -15.93 10.15 -19.02
N GLY A 190 -15.59 10.45 -20.27
CA GLY A 190 -15.18 11.78 -20.70
C GLY A 190 -13.78 12.20 -20.20
N GLN A 191 -12.96 11.25 -19.74
CA GLN A 191 -11.61 11.51 -19.23
C GLN A 191 -10.59 11.66 -20.37
N GLN A 192 -10.79 12.67 -21.22
CA GLN A 192 -10.06 12.87 -22.47
C GLN A 192 -8.54 12.94 -22.30
N ALA A 193 -8.05 13.52 -21.18
CA ALA A 193 -6.62 13.62 -20.93
C ALA A 193 -6.00 12.23 -20.65
N ILE A 194 -6.69 11.40 -19.87
CA ILE A 194 -6.23 10.02 -19.57
C ILE A 194 -6.36 9.15 -20.83
N ALA A 195 -7.45 9.29 -21.60
CA ALA A 195 -7.61 8.57 -22.87
C ALA A 195 -6.41 8.83 -23.81
N ARG A 196 -5.99 10.10 -23.95
CA ARG A 196 -4.81 10.43 -24.77
C ARG A 196 -3.51 9.81 -24.24
N LEU A 197 -3.32 9.73 -22.91
CA LEU A 197 -2.15 9.08 -22.33
C LEU A 197 -2.14 7.59 -22.65
N ILE A 198 -3.30 6.92 -22.56
CA ILE A 198 -3.45 5.50 -22.88
C ILE A 198 -3.18 5.25 -24.37
N GLU A 199 -3.71 6.09 -25.27
CA GLU A 199 -3.47 6.01 -26.73
C GLU A 199 -1.99 6.18 -27.06
N GLN A 200 -1.31 7.16 -26.45
CA GLN A 200 0.13 7.41 -26.63
C GLN A 200 0.97 6.23 -26.17
N ALA A 201 0.52 5.48 -25.16
CA ALA A 201 1.15 4.23 -24.70
C ALA A 201 0.77 3.00 -25.55
N GLY A 202 0.01 3.17 -26.65
CA GLY A 202 -0.40 2.08 -27.54
C GLY A 202 -1.68 1.35 -27.12
N GLY A 203 -2.45 1.89 -26.19
CA GLY A 203 -3.73 1.35 -25.74
C GLY A 203 -4.80 1.40 -26.87
N ARG A 204 -5.64 0.36 -26.88
CA ARG A 204 -6.66 0.14 -27.92
C ARG A 204 -8.03 -0.15 -27.32
#